data_cd82d7257ab56aa121a6087b6f8aa938
#
_entry.id   cd82d7257ab56aa121a6087b6f8aa938
#
_cell.length_a   1.000
_cell.length_b   1.000
_cell.length_c   1.000
_cell.angle_alpha   90.00
_cell.angle_beta   90.00
_cell.angle_gamma   90.00
#
_symmetry.space_group_name_H-M   'P 1'
#
loop_
_entity.id
_entity.type
_entity.pdbx_description
1 polymer ?
#
loop_
_entity_poly.entity_id
_entity_poly.type
_entity_poly.pdbx_seq_one_letter_code
_entity_poly.pdbx_strand_id
1 'polypeptide(L)'
;ARQIAIIGGHTEILSDLDRPLIIASMAGLATRTPNARDIQPGDQLVVTQGVAIEGTAILARELPFSYFKKCLQDTSLSGLEGDRDLISVIQSAANFLDSPGISVVKAAEIALACHATALHDPTEGGLLTGIWEMADAAQRGVEVHIDKVPVFPESRSLCDLCGINILRTLASGALLIGISPQHSDELLKTLQQHSIPATTIGHFTDQDRICIRSGERFHLHPSAQDPLATVFQTNLP
;
A
#
# COMPACT_ATOMS: atom_id res chain seq x y z
N ALA A 1 3.55 12.62 20.59
CA ALA A 1 2.94 11.41 21.19
C ALA A 1 1.43 11.52 21.02
N ARG A 2 0.81 10.49 20.44
CA ARG A 2 -0.66 10.42 20.28
C ARG A 2 -1.25 10.08 21.64
N GLN A 3 -2.38 10.71 21.99
CA GLN A 3 -3.08 10.46 23.27
C GLN A 3 -3.86 9.13 23.18
N ILE A 4 -3.12 8.01 23.02
CA ILE A 4 -3.67 6.67 23.02
C ILE A 4 -3.20 6.00 24.32
N ALA A 5 -4.15 5.50 25.10
CA ALA A 5 -3.88 4.78 26.35
C ALA A 5 -4.05 3.28 26.14
N ILE A 6 -3.12 2.51 26.65
CA ILE A 6 -3.29 1.05 26.81
C ILE A 6 -4.11 0.85 28.10
N ILE A 7 -5.34 0.35 27.95
CA ILE A 7 -6.28 0.22 29.06
C ILE A 7 -6.39 -1.21 29.61
N GLY A 8 -5.78 -2.18 28.95
CA GLY A 8 -5.79 -3.57 29.38
C GLY A 8 -5.01 -4.44 28.43
N GLY A 9 -4.82 -5.67 28.83
CA GLY A 9 -4.16 -6.70 28.03
C GLY A 9 -4.03 -8.00 28.83
N HIS A 10 -3.78 -9.07 28.13
CA HIS A 10 -3.50 -10.40 28.67
C HIS A 10 -2.33 -11.02 27.94
N THR A 11 -1.47 -11.74 28.64
CA THR A 11 -0.38 -12.52 28.05
C THR A 11 -0.52 -13.96 28.50
N GLU A 12 -0.48 -14.87 27.54
CA GLU A 12 -0.53 -16.31 27.79
C GLU A 12 0.63 -17.01 27.08
N ILE A 13 1.18 -18.04 27.68
CA ILE A 13 2.25 -18.84 27.13
C ILE A 13 1.64 -20.17 26.66
N LEU A 14 1.75 -20.44 25.36
CA LEU A 14 1.29 -21.67 24.73
C LEU A 14 2.50 -22.50 24.28
N SER A 15 2.48 -23.80 24.56
CA SER A 15 3.59 -24.73 24.25
C SER A 15 3.81 -24.90 22.74
N ASP A 16 2.78 -24.67 21.93
CA ASP A 16 2.79 -24.91 20.48
C ASP A 16 3.09 -23.65 19.66
N LEU A 17 3.45 -22.54 20.32
CA LEU A 17 3.90 -21.31 19.67
C LEU A 17 5.40 -21.10 19.91
N ASP A 18 6.14 -21.09 18.83
CA ASP A 18 7.59 -20.84 18.80
C ASP A 18 7.94 -19.34 18.67
N ARG A 19 6.95 -18.47 18.48
CA ARG A 19 7.08 -17.02 18.32
C ARG A 19 5.92 -16.26 18.97
N PRO A 20 6.13 -15.01 19.40
CA PRO A 20 5.04 -14.21 19.94
C PRO A 20 3.98 -13.87 18.89
N LEU A 21 2.71 -14.00 19.25
CA LEU A 21 1.57 -13.49 18.49
C LEU A 21 0.96 -12.34 19.27
N ILE A 22 0.88 -11.15 18.65
CA ILE A 22 0.32 -9.96 19.28
C ILE A 22 -0.99 -9.60 18.56
N ILE A 23 -2.08 -9.54 19.33
CA ILE A 23 -3.39 -9.08 18.84
C ILE A 23 -3.75 -7.81 19.61
N ALA A 24 -4.08 -6.74 18.87
CA ALA A 24 -4.48 -5.47 19.47
C ALA A 24 -5.89 -5.09 19.00
N SER A 25 -6.68 -4.53 19.92
CA SER A 25 -7.97 -3.93 19.61
C SER A 25 -7.96 -2.48 20.10
N MET A 26 -8.50 -1.58 19.29
CA MET A 26 -8.56 -0.16 19.61
C MET A 26 -10.00 0.35 19.50
N ALA A 27 -10.41 1.18 20.45
CA ALA A 27 -11.70 1.87 20.44
C ALA A 27 -11.51 3.37 20.65
N GLY A 28 -12.35 4.18 20.02
CA GLY A 28 -12.30 5.62 20.12
C GLY A 28 -13.65 6.27 19.80
N LEU A 29 -13.78 7.53 20.18
CA LEU A 29 -14.91 8.35 19.78
C LEU A 29 -14.54 9.15 18.53
N ALA A 30 -15.38 9.06 17.51
CA ALA A 30 -15.19 9.80 16.27
C ALA A 30 -16.25 10.90 16.14
N THR A 31 -15.84 12.09 15.73
CA THR A 31 -16.75 13.19 15.36
C THR A 31 -17.23 13.07 13.91
N ARG A 32 -16.45 12.37 13.08
CA ARG A 32 -16.75 12.06 11.70
C ARG A 32 -16.18 10.68 11.35
N THR A 33 -16.96 9.88 10.65
CA THR A 33 -16.57 8.56 10.16
C THR A 33 -16.73 8.54 8.64
N PRO A 34 -15.62 8.69 7.86
CA PRO A 34 -15.71 8.52 6.41
C PRO A 34 -16.14 7.07 6.13
N ASN A 35 -17.01 6.90 5.14
CA ASN A 35 -17.57 5.60 4.83
C ASN A 35 -17.53 5.36 3.31
N ALA A 36 -17.02 4.22 2.87
CA ALA A 36 -16.98 3.88 1.47
C ALA A 36 -18.37 3.92 0.79
N ARG A 37 -19.45 3.65 1.53
CA ARG A 37 -20.83 3.73 1.02
C ARG A 37 -21.26 5.13 0.62
N ASP A 38 -20.55 6.16 1.10
CA ASP A 38 -20.86 7.56 0.77
C ASP A 38 -20.17 8.02 -0.54
N ILE A 39 -19.32 7.18 -1.13
CA ILE A 39 -18.64 7.45 -2.41
C ILE A 39 -19.68 7.65 -3.52
N GLN A 40 -19.52 8.74 -4.26
CA GLN A 40 -20.37 9.07 -5.40
C GLN A 40 -19.61 8.88 -6.72
N PRO A 41 -20.32 8.60 -7.82
CA PRO A 41 -19.73 8.64 -9.15
C PRO A 41 -19.15 10.02 -9.42
N GLY A 42 -17.91 10.06 -9.95
CA GLY A 42 -17.13 11.27 -10.13
C GLY A 42 -16.20 11.60 -8.96
N ASP A 43 -16.36 11.00 -7.79
CA ASP A 43 -15.36 11.12 -6.70
C ASP A 43 -14.00 10.64 -7.19
N GLN A 44 -12.97 11.42 -6.89
CA GLN A 44 -11.60 11.08 -7.24
C GLN A 44 -11.01 10.05 -6.28
N LEU A 45 -10.17 9.20 -6.82
CA LEU A 45 -9.36 8.24 -6.08
C LEU A 45 -7.92 8.75 -5.99
N VAL A 46 -7.50 9.10 -4.78
CA VAL A 46 -6.14 9.59 -4.49
C VAL A 46 -5.39 8.51 -3.71
N VAL A 47 -4.10 8.33 -3.99
CA VAL A 47 -3.17 7.52 -3.20
C VAL A 47 -2.08 8.41 -2.64
N THR A 48 -1.70 8.17 -1.37
CA THR A 48 -0.56 8.84 -0.73
C THR A 48 0.69 7.98 -0.79
N GLN A 49 1.87 8.59 -0.75
CA GLN A 49 3.19 7.97 -0.76
C GLN A 49 3.43 7.14 -2.04
N GLY A 50 4.25 6.11 -1.96
CA GLY A 50 4.39 5.07 -2.96
C GLY A 50 3.75 3.77 -2.49
N VAL A 51 3.61 2.80 -3.37
CA VAL A 51 3.01 1.50 -3.06
C VAL A 51 4.05 0.48 -2.62
N ALA A 52 3.60 -0.59 -1.94
CA ALA A 52 4.39 -1.71 -1.45
C ALA A 52 5.52 -1.32 -0.47
N ILE A 53 5.34 -0.27 0.34
CA ILE A 53 6.35 0.18 1.31
C ILE A 53 6.72 -0.95 2.28
N GLU A 54 5.74 -1.52 2.97
CA GLU A 54 5.95 -2.59 3.94
C GLU A 54 6.44 -3.87 3.25
N GLY A 55 5.80 -4.29 2.17
CA GLY A 55 6.19 -5.49 1.44
C GLY A 55 7.63 -5.43 0.93
N THR A 56 8.06 -4.27 0.44
CA THR A 56 9.45 -4.02 0.02
C THR A 56 10.44 -4.14 1.19
N ALA A 57 10.10 -3.55 2.33
CA ALA A 57 10.93 -3.64 3.53
C ALA A 57 11.06 -5.08 4.05
N ILE A 58 9.97 -5.84 4.01
CA ILE A 58 9.96 -7.27 4.40
C ILE A 58 10.86 -8.08 3.45
N LEU A 59 10.73 -7.91 2.13
CA LEU A 59 11.63 -8.56 1.17
C LEU A 59 13.10 -8.26 1.51
N ALA A 60 13.43 -6.98 1.72
CA ALA A 60 14.80 -6.55 1.97
C ALA A 60 15.39 -7.04 3.31
N ARG A 61 14.54 -7.24 4.34
CA ARG A 61 14.97 -7.64 5.69
C ARG A 61 15.03 -9.15 5.86
N GLU A 62 14.09 -9.87 5.25
CA GLU A 62 13.88 -11.30 5.54
C GLU A 62 14.55 -12.21 4.50
N LEU A 63 14.75 -11.75 3.25
CA LEU A 63 15.41 -12.56 2.24
C LEU A 63 16.94 -12.40 2.30
N PRO A 64 17.71 -13.50 2.22
CA PRO A 64 19.16 -13.42 2.22
C PRO A 64 19.70 -12.79 0.95
N PHE A 65 20.84 -12.07 1.05
CA PHE A 65 21.51 -11.46 -0.11
C PHE A 65 21.76 -12.46 -1.26
N SER A 66 22.10 -13.71 -0.93
CA SER A 66 22.33 -14.79 -1.91
C SER A 66 21.09 -15.08 -2.76
N TYR A 67 19.89 -14.90 -2.23
CA TYR A 67 18.64 -15.04 -2.98
C TYR A 67 18.55 -13.96 -4.07
N PHE A 68 18.69 -12.70 -3.70
CA PHE A 68 18.65 -11.59 -4.66
C PHE A 68 19.76 -11.68 -5.70
N LYS A 69 20.95 -12.10 -5.29
CA LYS A 69 22.07 -12.31 -6.21
C LYS A 69 21.80 -13.39 -7.24
N LYS A 70 21.13 -14.48 -6.85
CA LYS A 70 20.68 -15.52 -7.79
C LYS A 70 19.64 -14.96 -8.75
N CYS A 71 18.61 -14.27 -8.25
CA CYS A 71 17.60 -13.65 -9.10
C CYS A 71 18.19 -12.65 -10.11
N LEU A 72 19.20 -11.88 -9.70
CA LEU A 72 19.89 -10.93 -10.58
C LEU A 72 20.64 -11.62 -11.73
N GLN A 73 21.17 -12.83 -11.51
CA GLN A 73 21.81 -13.62 -12.56
C GLN A 73 20.82 -14.22 -13.56
N ASP A 74 19.63 -14.53 -13.08
CA ASP A 74 18.57 -15.17 -13.87
C ASP A 74 17.70 -14.15 -14.65
N THR A 75 17.81 -12.85 -14.32
CA THR A 75 16.95 -11.78 -14.85
C THR A 75 17.79 -10.67 -15.48
N SER A 76 17.51 -10.33 -16.75
CA SER A 76 18.09 -9.15 -17.39
C SER A 76 17.37 -7.87 -16.94
N LEU A 77 17.48 -7.50 -15.67
CA LEU A 77 16.92 -6.24 -15.17
C LEU A 77 17.81 -5.07 -15.59
N SER A 78 17.22 -4.19 -16.38
CA SER A 78 17.82 -2.89 -16.68
C SER A 78 17.87 -2.03 -15.39
N GLY A 79 19.07 -1.71 -14.93
CA GLY A 79 19.27 -0.70 -13.89
C GLY A 79 20.06 -1.11 -12.65
N LEU A 80 20.35 -2.41 -12.45
CA LEU A 80 21.25 -2.86 -11.37
C LEU A 80 22.55 -3.39 -11.98
N GLU A 81 23.63 -2.62 -11.86
CA GLU A 81 24.95 -2.96 -12.42
C GLU A 81 25.83 -3.67 -11.38
N GLY A 82 25.35 -4.81 -10.83
CA GLY A 82 26.15 -5.66 -9.96
C GLY A 82 25.87 -5.54 -8.46
N ASP A 83 26.72 -6.21 -7.67
CA ASP A 83 26.51 -6.42 -6.22
C ASP A 83 26.40 -5.11 -5.42
N ARG A 84 27.08 -4.05 -5.82
CA ARG A 84 27.07 -2.75 -5.09
C ARG A 84 25.71 -2.07 -5.18
N ASP A 85 25.10 -2.04 -6.35
CA ASP A 85 23.79 -1.43 -6.57
C ASP A 85 22.73 -2.22 -5.84
N LEU A 86 22.82 -3.56 -5.93
CA LEU A 86 21.91 -4.46 -5.21
C LEU A 86 21.97 -4.24 -3.69
N ILE A 87 23.19 -4.14 -3.11
CA ILE A 87 23.37 -3.87 -1.67
C ILE A 87 22.74 -2.52 -1.32
N SER A 88 22.96 -1.48 -2.11
CA SER A 88 22.41 -0.15 -1.88
C SER A 88 20.87 -0.16 -1.89
N VAL A 89 20.26 -0.83 -2.87
CA VAL A 89 18.80 -0.97 -2.98
C VAL A 89 18.23 -1.72 -1.78
N ILE A 90 18.84 -2.85 -1.37
CA ILE A 90 18.37 -3.64 -0.22
C ILE A 90 18.47 -2.81 1.07
N GLN A 91 19.59 -2.08 1.28
CA GLN A 91 19.75 -1.24 2.47
C GLN A 91 18.75 -0.09 2.53
N SER A 92 18.49 0.57 1.40
CA SER A 92 17.48 1.63 1.29
C SER A 92 16.08 1.06 1.57
N ALA A 93 15.71 -0.05 0.93
CA ALA A 93 14.43 -0.70 1.09
C ALA A 93 14.18 -1.20 2.52
N ALA A 94 15.20 -1.74 3.20
CA ALA A 94 15.10 -2.19 4.59
C ALA A 94 14.72 -1.06 5.57
N ASN A 95 15.01 0.20 5.20
CA ASN A 95 14.66 1.39 5.98
C ASN A 95 13.21 1.86 5.79
N PHE A 96 12.46 1.28 4.86
CA PHE A 96 11.12 1.79 4.50
C PHE A 96 10.10 1.72 5.64
N LEU A 97 10.26 0.84 6.63
CA LEU A 97 9.40 0.83 7.82
C LEU A 97 9.58 2.08 8.71
N ASP A 98 10.74 2.74 8.59
CA ASP A 98 11.09 3.93 9.35
C ASP A 98 10.94 5.21 8.52
N SER A 99 11.35 5.15 7.24
CA SER A 99 11.28 6.26 6.28
C SER A 99 10.99 5.75 4.86
N PRO A 100 9.81 6.06 4.30
CA PRO A 100 8.77 7.00 4.75
C PRO A 100 7.94 6.52 5.94
N GLY A 101 8.05 5.26 6.35
CA GLY A 101 7.24 4.64 7.40
C GLY A 101 5.87 4.16 6.92
N ILE A 102 5.21 3.34 7.75
CA ILE A 102 3.90 2.75 7.42
C ILE A 102 2.72 3.47 8.07
N SER A 103 2.96 4.58 8.78
CA SER A 103 1.89 5.31 9.45
C SER A 103 1.14 6.24 8.50
N VAL A 104 -0.14 5.97 8.28
CA VAL A 104 -1.04 6.80 7.45
C VAL A 104 -1.83 7.84 8.25
N VAL A 105 -1.65 7.91 9.57
CA VAL A 105 -2.52 8.73 10.44
C VAL A 105 -2.48 10.21 10.08
N LYS A 106 -1.32 10.78 9.76
CA LYS A 106 -1.23 12.20 9.39
C LYS A 106 -1.95 12.49 8.07
N ALA A 107 -1.82 11.59 7.09
CA ALA A 107 -2.56 11.69 5.83
C ALA A 107 -4.07 11.59 6.05
N ALA A 108 -4.51 10.66 6.92
CA ALA A 108 -5.92 10.50 7.27
C ALA A 108 -6.49 11.73 7.98
N GLU A 109 -5.77 12.33 8.95
CA GLU A 109 -6.17 13.59 9.60
C GLU A 109 -6.40 14.71 8.59
N ILE A 110 -5.47 14.87 7.64
CA ILE A 110 -5.57 15.89 6.57
C ILE A 110 -6.76 15.59 5.67
N ALA A 111 -6.90 14.34 5.23
CA ALA A 111 -8.00 13.93 4.35
C ALA A 111 -9.37 14.17 5.01
N LEU A 112 -9.50 13.90 6.31
CA LEU A 112 -10.71 14.20 7.08
C LEU A 112 -11.00 15.71 7.14
N ALA A 113 -9.97 16.53 7.35
CA ALA A 113 -10.11 17.99 7.36
C ALA A 113 -10.52 18.53 5.99
N CYS A 114 -10.05 17.92 4.90
CA CYS A 114 -10.41 18.25 3.51
C CYS A 114 -11.67 17.52 3.01
N HIS A 115 -12.52 17.04 3.90
CA HIS A 115 -13.81 16.43 3.56
C HIS A 115 -13.73 15.15 2.73
N ALA A 116 -12.70 14.32 2.90
CA ALA A 116 -12.65 13.00 2.27
C ALA A 116 -13.94 12.20 2.51
N THR A 117 -14.45 11.57 1.47
CA THR A 117 -15.66 10.74 1.50
C THR A 117 -15.36 9.38 2.14
N ALA A 118 -14.22 8.79 1.77
CA ALA A 118 -13.78 7.48 2.23
C ALA A 118 -12.28 7.41 2.41
N LEU A 119 -11.82 6.55 3.31
CA LEU A 119 -10.42 6.24 3.55
C LEU A 119 -10.23 4.73 3.60
N HIS A 120 -9.10 4.24 3.08
CA HIS A 120 -8.71 2.85 3.17
C HIS A 120 -7.18 2.73 3.17
N ASP A 121 -6.62 1.96 4.07
CA ASP A 121 -5.20 1.61 4.13
C ASP A 121 -5.00 0.21 3.53
N PRO A 122 -4.57 0.10 2.27
CA PRO A 122 -4.40 -1.18 1.62
C PRO A 122 -3.28 -1.98 2.30
N THR A 123 -3.55 -3.23 2.61
CA THR A 123 -2.62 -4.17 3.23
C THR A 123 -2.38 -5.38 2.32
N GLU A 124 -2.82 -6.59 2.73
CA GLU A 124 -2.68 -7.81 1.94
C GLU A 124 -3.40 -7.71 0.59
N GLY A 125 -2.75 -8.24 -0.45
CA GLY A 125 -3.23 -8.14 -1.82
C GLY A 125 -2.99 -6.76 -2.45
N GLY A 126 -2.35 -5.86 -1.70
CA GLY A 126 -1.79 -4.60 -2.17
C GLY A 126 -2.80 -3.54 -2.59
N LEU A 127 -2.31 -2.56 -3.33
CA LEU A 127 -3.11 -1.41 -3.79
C LEU A 127 -4.35 -1.84 -4.58
N LEU A 128 -4.21 -2.79 -5.51
CA LEU A 128 -5.33 -3.17 -6.38
C LEU A 128 -6.47 -3.84 -5.61
N THR A 129 -6.14 -4.63 -4.59
CA THR A 129 -7.16 -5.24 -3.73
C THR A 129 -7.86 -4.17 -2.89
N GLY A 130 -7.11 -3.24 -2.28
CA GLY A 130 -7.70 -2.13 -1.52
C GLY A 130 -8.62 -1.22 -2.35
N ILE A 131 -8.27 -0.95 -3.61
CA ILE A 131 -9.14 -0.20 -4.52
C ILE A 131 -10.42 -1.00 -4.82
N TRP A 132 -10.28 -2.31 -5.07
CA TRP A 132 -11.43 -3.17 -5.30
C TRP A 132 -12.36 -3.20 -4.09
N GLU A 133 -11.82 -3.30 -2.88
CA GLU A 133 -12.57 -3.30 -1.62
C GLU A 133 -13.34 -2.01 -1.39
N MET A 134 -12.70 -0.84 -1.65
CA MET A 134 -13.40 0.45 -1.58
C MET A 134 -14.56 0.52 -2.56
N ALA A 135 -14.34 0.12 -3.82
CA ALA A 135 -15.37 0.12 -4.86
C ALA A 135 -16.50 -0.87 -4.56
N ASP A 136 -16.16 -2.05 -3.97
CA ASP A 136 -17.12 -3.06 -3.58
C ASP A 136 -18.00 -2.60 -2.41
N ALA A 137 -17.40 -2.06 -1.36
CA ALA A 137 -18.10 -1.51 -0.22
C ALA A 137 -19.03 -0.34 -0.60
N ALA A 138 -18.63 0.45 -1.60
CA ALA A 138 -19.41 1.53 -2.18
C ALA A 138 -20.53 1.04 -3.13
N GLN A 139 -20.48 -0.21 -3.57
CA GLN A 139 -21.30 -0.73 -4.69
C GLN A 139 -21.16 0.16 -5.94
N ARG A 140 -19.92 0.52 -6.26
CA ARG A 140 -19.55 1.40 -7.37
C ARG A 140 -18.52 0.74 -8.30
N GLY A 141 -18.43 1.27 -9.51
CA GLY A 141 -17.29 1.07 -10.38
C GLY A 141 -16.14 1.99 -10.02
N VAL A 142 -14.98 1.73 -10.61
CA VAL A 142 -13.80 2.58 -10.50
C VAL A 142 -12.96 2.47 -11.77
N GLU A 143 -12.44 3.59 -12.23
CA GLU A 143 -11.45 3.63 -13.30
C GLU A 143 -10.10 4.08 -12.74
N VAL A 144 -9.07 3.25 -12.88
CA VAL A 144 -7.75 3.46 -12.29
C VAL A 144 -6.68 3.51 -13.38
N HIS A 145 -5.90 4.57 -13.40
CA HIS A 145 -4.75 4.73 -14.29
C HIS A 145 -3.49 4.20 -13.62
N ILE A 146 -3.09 2.98 -13.94
CA ILE A 146 -1.96 2.28 -13.33
C ILE A 146 -0.64 3.04 -13.54
N ASP A 147 -0.49 3.69 -14.69
CA ASP A 147 0.72 4.45 -15.01
C ASP A 147 0.92 5.71 -14.13
N LYS A 148 -0.13 6.13 -13.41
CA LYS A 148 -0.08 7.25 -12.45
C LYS A 148 0.25 6.82 -11.03
N VAL A 149 0.25 5.50 -10.75
CA VAL A 149 0.53 4.99 -9.39
C VAL A 149 1.99 5.25 -9.04
N PRO A 150 2.28 5.98 -7.96
CA PRO A 150 3.65 6.24 -7.55
C PRO A 150 4.31 4.96 -7.01
N VAL A 151 5.51 4.68 -7.49
CA VAL A 151 6.29 3.49 -7.14
C VAL A 151 7.71 3.92 -6.79
N PHE A 152 8.22 3.50 -5.65
CA PHE A 152 9.63 3.70 -5.30
C PHE A 152 10.54 2.86 -6.19
N PRO A 153 11.70 3.39 -6.62
CA PRO A 153 12.65 2.62 -7.44
C PRO A 153 13.07 1.31 -6.76
N GLU A 154 13.32 1.33 -5.46
CA GLU A 154 13.69 0.16 -4.66
C GLU A 154 12.57 -0.90 -4.65
N SER A 155 11.32 -0.47 -4.49
CA SER A 155 10.17 -1.36 -4.53
C SER A 155 10.04 -2.04 -5.89
N ARG A 156 10.21 -1.28 -6.97
CA ARG A 156 10.21 -1.83 -8.32
C ARG A 156 11.32 -2.86 -8.49
N SER A 157 12.56 -2.48 -8.16
CA SER A 157 13.72 -3.36 -8.33
C SER A 157 13.56 -4.68 -7.58
N LEU A 158 13.16 -4.65 -6.29
CA LEU A 158 13.03 -5.87 -5.49
C LEU A 158 11.82 -6.72 -5.92
N CYS A 159 10.68 -6.11 -6.25
CA CYS A 159 9.53 -6.87 -6.74
C CYS A 159 9.81 -7.52 -8.09
N ASP A 160 10.46 -6.80 -9.01
CA ASP A 160 10.84 -7.34 -10.32
C ASP A 160 11.86 -8.48 -10.16
N LEU A 161 12.86 -8.36 -9.27
CA LEU A 161 13.81 -9.43 -8.93
C LEU A 161 13.10 -10.68 -8.40
N CYS A 162 12.10 -10.50 -7.54
CA CYS A 162 11.33 -11.60 -6.96
C CYS A 162 10.23 -12.13 -7.89
N GLY A 163 10.02 -11.52 -9.07
CA GLY A 163 8.98 -11.91 -10.01
C GLY A 163 7.56 -11.69 -9.50
N ILE A 164 7.34 -10.70 -8.62
CA ILE A 164 6.04 -10.42 -8.00
C ILE A 164 5.45 -9.10 -8.47
N ASN A 165 4.12 -9.04 -8.50
CA ASN A 165 3.39 -7.84 -8.89
C ASN A 165 3.36 -6.82 -7.75
N ILE A 166 4.10 -5.73 -7.88
CA ILE A 166 4.21 -4.66 -6.90
C ILE A 166 2.86 -4.04 -6.50
N LEU A 167 1.89 -3.98 -7.40
CA LEU A 167 0.56 -3.41 -7.12
C LEU A 167 -0.33 -4.37 -6.32
N ARG A 168 0.07 -5.62 -6.17
CA ARG A 168 -0.60 -6.65 -5.38
C ARG A 168 0.17 -7.07 -4.13
N THR A 169 1.34 -6.49 -3.93
CA THR A 169 2.20 -6.73 -2.78
C THR A 169 1.78 -5.84 -1.61
N LEU A 170 1.85 -6.38 -0.41
CA LEU A 170 1.53 -5.74 0.87
C LEU A 170 1.87 -4.24 0.88
N ALA A 171 0.86 -3.37 1.04
CA ALA A 171 0.97 -1.95 0.71
C ALA A 171 0.78 -1.00 1.91
N SER A 172 0.89 -1.50 3.17
CA SER A 172 0.86 -0.62 4.34
C SER A 172 1.83 0.54 4.20
N GLY A 173 1.39 1.73 4.61
CA GLY A 173 2.10 3.00 4.41
C GLY A 173 1.50 3.86 3.30
N ALA A 174 0.72 3.29 2.39
CA ALA A 174 -0.13 4.03 1.48
C ALA A 174 -1.52 4.24 2.09
N LEU A 175 -2.17 5.35 1.75
CA LEU A 175 -3.58 5.61 2.06
C LEU A 175 -4.33 5.87 0.76
N LEU A 176 -5.42 5.14 0.54
CA LEU A 176 -6.40 5.41 -0.48
C LEU A 176 -7.46 6.39 0.05
N ILE A 177 -7.78 7.40 -0.72
CA ILE A 177 -8.72 8.45 -0.35
C ILE A 177 -9.73 8.63 -1.47
N GLY A 178 -11.02 8.41 -1.16
CA GLY A 178 -12.14 8.84 -1.99
C GLY A 178 -12.51 10.27 -1.62
N ILE A 179 -12.60 11.17 -2.60
CA ILE A 179 -12.88 12.58 -2.35
C ILE A 179 -13.61 13.23 -3.52
N SER A 180 -14.57 14.10 -3.20
CA SER A 180 -15.22 14.93 -4.24
C SER A 180 -14.22 15.77 -5.01
N PRO A 181 -14.39 15.95 -6.34
CA PRO A 181 -13.53 16.83 -7.15
C PRO A 181 -13.39 18.23 -6.60
N GLN A 182 -14.42 18.75 -5.92
CA GLN A 182 -14.42 20.10 -5.33
C GLN A 182 -13.37 20.29 -4.22
N HIS A 183 -12.96 19.21 -3.55
CA HIS A 183 -12.02 19.23 -2.41
C HIS A 183 -10.67 18.61 -2.74
N SER A 184 -10.52 18.03 -3.93
CA SER A 184 -9.33 17.29 -4.33
C SER A 184 -8.07 18.16 -4.39
N ASP A 185 -8.17 19.35 -5.00
CA ASP A 185 -7.03 20.26 -5.13
C ASP A 185 -6.55 20.77 -3.76
N GLU A 186 -7.48 21.06 -2.84
CA GLU A 186 -7.16 21.44 -1.47
C GLU A 186 -6.46 20.30 -0.73
N LEU A 187 -6.96 19.08 -0.87
CA LEU A 187 -6.34 17.89 -0.29
C LEU A 187 -4.90 17.72 -0.78
N LEU A 188 -4.67 17.69 -2.08
CA LEU A 188 -3.35 17.49 -2.67
C LEU A 188 -2.37 18.58 -2.22
N LYS A 189 -2.80 19.83 -2.23
CA LYS A 189 -1.99 20.96 -1.75
C LYS A 189 -1.64 20.85 -0.27
N THR A 190 -2.61 20.47 0.57
CA THR A 190 -2.39 20.35 2.01
C THR A 190 -1.46 19.18 2.33
N LEU A 191 -1.62 18.04 1.67
CA LEU A 191 -0.71 16.90 1.80
C LEU A 191 0.72 17.30 1.40
N GLN A 192 0.89 18.01 0.28
CA GLN A 192 2.19 18.50 -0.17
C GLN A 192 2.85 19.45 0.84
N GLN A 193 2.09 20.37 1.46
CA GLN A 193 2.58 21.26 2.53
C GLN A 193 3.11 20.51 3.76
N HIS A 194 2.60 19.30 3.99
CA HIS A 194 3.05 18.41 5.06
C HIS A 194 4.08 17.37 4.59
N SER A 195 4.66 17.55 3.40
CA SER A 195 5.64 16.62 2.80
C SER A 195 5.11 15.20 2.64
N ILE A 196 3.82 15.05 2.40
CA ILE A 196 3.18 13.78 2.08
C ILE A 196 2.88 13.76 0.58
N PRO A 197 3.64 13.02 -0.24
CA PRO A 197 3.33 12.88 -1.65
C PRO A 197 1.95 12.25 -1.83
N ALA A 198 1.19 12.75 -2.80
CA ALA A 198 -0.12 12.20 -3.12
C ALA A 198 -0.43 12.39 -4.61
N THR A 199 -1.16 11.46 -5.19
CA THR A 199 -1.48 11.46 -6.63
C THR A 199 -2.92 10.99 -6.84
N THR A 200 -3.67 11.71 -7.68
CA THR A 200 -4.95 11.23 -8.19
C THR A 200 -4.69 10.15 -9.25
N ILE A 201 -5.08 8.93 -8.94
CA ILE A 201 -4.85 7.76 -9.79
C ILE A 201 -6.08 7.29 -10.55
N GLY A 202 -7.25 7.87 -10.29
CA GLY A 202 -8.50 7.47 -10.92
C GLY A 202 -9.72 8.18 -10.36
N HIS A 203 -10.88 7.63 -10.64
CA HIS A 203 -12.17 8.13 -10.15
C HIS A 203 -13.19 6.98 -10.04
N PHE A 204 -14.18 7.16 -9.18
CA PHE A 204 -15.30 6.23 -9.03
C PHE A 204 -16.39 6.48 -10.09
N THR A 205 -17.07 5.40 -10.51
CA THR A 205 -18.06 5.40 -11.59
C THR A 205 -19.31 4.60 -11.18
N ASP A 206 -20.33 4.64 -12.01
CA ASP A 206 -21.51 3.74 -11.89
C ASP A 206 -21.34 2.44 -12.69
N GLN A 207 -20.20 2.26 -13.36
CA GLN A 207 -19.94 1.16 -14.28
C GLN A 207 -19.02 0.09 -13.67
N ASP A 208 -18.23 -0.53 -14.54
CA ASP A 208 -17.29 -1.59 -14.16
C ASP A 208 -16.08 -1.06 -13.36
N ARG A 209 -15.38 -1.98 -12.72
CA ARG A 209 -14.10 -1.75 -12.07
C ARG A 209 -12.98 -2.04 -13.05
N ILE A 210 -12.35 -0.99 -13.57
CA ILE A 210 -11.39 -1.06 -14.68
C ILE A 210 -10.05 -0.44 -14.28
N CYS A 211 -8.98 -1.13 -14.67
CA CYS A 211 -7.63 -0.60 -14.71
C CYS A 211 -7.23 -0.24 -16.13
N ILE A 212 -6.48 0.86 -16.26
CA ILE A 212 -5.89 1.30 -17.53
C ILE A 212 -4.38 1.33 -17.38
N ARG A 213 -3.67 0.63 -18.26
CA ARG A 213 -2.21 0.65 -18.35
C ARG A 213 -1.79 0.83 -19.79
N SER A 214 -1.02 1.87 -20.09
CA SER A 214 -0.54 2.19 -21.46
C SER A 214 -1.66 2.22 -22.51
N GLY A 215 -2.87 2.66 -22.09
CA GLY A 215 -4.06 2.72 -22.92
C GLY A 215 -4.89 1.42 -22.99
N GLU A 216 -4.38 0.31 -22.53
CA GLU A 216 -5.11 -0.95 -22.45
C GLU A 216 -6.00 -0.99 -21.20
N ARG A 217 -7.21 -1.54 -21.36
CA ARG A 217 -8.23 -1.65 -20.30
C ARG A 217 -8.39 -3.11 -19.88
N PHE A 218 -8.40 -3.36 -18.58
CA PHE A 218 -8.64 -4.69 -18.02
C PHE A 218 -9.46 -4.60 -16.72
N HIS A 219 -10.21 -5.65 -16.41
CA HIS A 219 -11.01 -5.68 -15.20
C HIS A 219 -10.16 -5.77 -13.95
N LEU A 220 -10.53 -5.00 -12.94
CA LEU A 220 -9.95 -5.05 -11.61
C LEU A 220 -10.61 -6.19 -10.81
N HIS A 221 -9.79 -7.11 -10.33
CA HIS A 221 -10.20 -8.21 -9.45
C HIS A 221 -9.37 -8.17 -8.16
N PRO A 222 -9.94 -8.61 -7.02
CA PRO A 222 -9.15 -8.77 -5.79
C PRO A 222 -8.12 -9.88 -5.97
N SER A 223 -7.05 -9.84 -5.17
CA SER A 223 -6.09 -10.94 -5.11
C SER A 223 -6.61 -12.03 -4.16
N ALA A 224 -6.46 -13.28 -4.53
CA ALA A 224 -6.76 -14.39 -3.63
C ALA A 224 -5.69 -14.56 -2.54
N GLN A 225 -4.44 -14.13 -2.81
CA GLN A 225 -3.31 -14.23 -1.90
C GLN A 225 -2.31 -13.12 -2.22
N ASP A 226 -1.61 -12.61 -1.20
CA ASP A 226 -0.51 -11.69 -1.40
C ASP A 226 0.69 -12.43 -2.03
N PRO A 227 1.27 -11.92 -3.13
CA PRO A 227 2.42 -12.56 -3.79
C PRO A 227 3.64 -12.72 -2.86
N LEU A 228 3.77 -11.86 -1.85
CA LEU A 228 4.83 -11.94 -0.85
C LEU A 228 4.85 -13.31 -0.14
N ALA A 229 3.67 -13.82 0.21
CA ALA A 229 3.55 -15.13 0.86
C ALA A 229 4.14 -16.27 -0.01
N THR A 230 3.97 -16.19 -1.32
CA THR A 230 4.52 -17.20 -2.26
C THR A 230 6.05 -17.20 -2.27
N VAL A 231 6.66 -16.00 -2.23
CA VAL A 231 8.13 -15.87 -2.17
C VAL A 231 8.71 -16.58 -0.96
N PHE A 232 8.07 -16.39 0.21
CA PHE A 232 8.54 -17.00 1.47
C PHE A 232 8.26 -18.49 1.55
N GLN A 233 7.14 -18.98 1.01
CA GLN A 233 6.83 -20.43 0.99
C GLN A 233 7.79 -21.23 0.14
N THR A 234 8.31 -20.65 -0.94
CA THR A 234 9.19 -21.36 -1.89
C THR A 234 10.67 -21.22 -1.60
N ASN A 235 11.09 -20.24 -0.77
CA ASN A 235 12.49 -19.82 -0.66
C ASN A 235 13.05 -19.73 0.77
N LEU A 236 12.25 -20.02 1.78
CA LEU A 236 12.75 -20.22 3.15
C LEU A 236 12.92 -21.71 3.42
N PRO A 237 14.02 -22.10 4.10
CA PRO A 237 14.28 -23.51 4.48
C PRO A 237 13.27 -24.03 5.50
#